data_6da4d94e85fdb20b355713e511b64d0b
#
_entry.id   6da4d94e85fdb20b355713e511b64d0b
#
_cell.length_a   1.000
_cell.length_b   1.000
_cell.length_c   1.000
_cell.angle_alpha   90.00
_cell.angle_beta   90.00
_cell.angle_gamma   90.00
#
_symmetry.space_group_name_H-M   'P 1'
#
loop_
_entity.id
_entity.type
_entity.pdbx_description
1 polymer ?
#
loop_
_entity_poly.entity_id
_entity_poly.type
_entity_poly.pdbx_seq_one_letter_code
_entity_poly.pdbx_strand_id
1 'polypeptide(L)'
;VFELRPLEGDEIRAILEQALSDEERGLGEYRVELTDEALDHLVDNSLGDARKALAALELATLSTAPDRNGVIRIGLEAAKECLLRRVVRYDRDGDSHYDVASAFIKSIRGSQPDAALHWMARMMGGGEDPRFIARRLVISASEDIGLADPSALTVAVSAARAVEMLGMPEARYALAEAAVYLATAPKSRSCADAIARASEDVENGVAFEVPDHLRDGSYGGAARLGHGEGYSMPASESEGRKQQYLPEDRRYYEPGGRGYEREVRERLKQWDGALTPGPADDGNEPSVRGGRAEGDRN
;
A
#
# COMPACT_ATOMS: atom_id res chain seq x y z
N VAL A 1 21.38 12.77 12.69
CA VAL A 1 20.06 12.99 12.11
C VAL A 1 19.48 14.21 12.80
N PHE A 2 19.08 15.24 12.03
CA PHE A 2 18.39 16.41 12.55
C PHE A 2 16.92 16.25 12.19
N GLU A 3 16.06 16.35 13.19
CA GLU A 3 14.61 16.32 13.00
C GLU A 3 14.13 17.77 12.83
N LEU A 4 13.47 18.05 11.71
CA LEU A 4 12.81 19.32 11.47
C LEU A 4 11.33 19.19 11.90
N ARG A 5 10.90 20.08 12.80
CA ARG A 5 9.49 20.13 13.24
C ARG A 5 8.67 20.96 12.27
N PRO A 6 7.36 20.66 12.14
CA PRO A 6 6.44 21.58 11.48
C PRO A 6 6.49 22.98 12.11
N LEU A 7 6.30 24.01 11.29
CA LEU A 7 6.28 25.38 11.77
C LEU A 7 5.01 25.65 12.59
N GLU A 8 5.14 26.54 13.57
CA GLU A 8 4.00 27.03 14.36
C GLU A 8 3.16 28.02 13.54
N GLY A 9 1.91 28.25 13.93
CA GLY A 9 0.98 29.12 13.20
C GLY A 9 1.51 30.56 13.03
N ASP A 10 2.12 31.13 14.06
CA ASP A 10 2.71 32.46 14.02
C ASP A 10 3.90 32.55 13.06
N GLU A 11 4.68 31.48 12.91
CA GLU A 11 5.79 31.41 11.96
C GLU A 11 5.28 31.35 10.52
N ILE A 12 4.23 30.57 10.27
CA ILE A 12 3.56 30.52 8.94
C ILE A 12 2.96 31.89 8.60
N ARG A 13 2.28 32.55 9.56
CA ARG A 13 1.71 33.89 9.37
C ARG A 13 2.79 34.88 8.96
N ALA A 14 3.90 34.94 9.67
CA ALA A 14 5.03 35.83 9.37
C ALA A 14 5.61 35.58 7.95
N ILE A 15 5.68 34.31 7.53
CA ILE A 15 6.13 33.95 6.18
C ILE A 15 5.17 34.43 5.10
N LEU A 16 3.84 34.30 5.32
CA LEU A 16 2.82 34.78 4.37
C LEU A 16 2.82 36.31 4.26
N GLU A 17 2.91 37.02 5.37
CA GLU A 17 3.02 38.48 5.42
C GLU A 17 4.30 39.00 4.74
N GLN A 18 5.42 38.31 4.96
CA GLN A 18 6.67 38.62 4.25
C GLN A 18 6.52 38.40 2.75
N ALA A 19 5.89 37.31 2.31
CA ALA A 19 5.70 37.03 0.89
C ALA A 19 4.82 38.09 0.19
N LEU A 20 3.84 38.68 0.90
CA LEU A 20 3.00 39.75 0.39
C LEU A 20 3.75 41.09 0.26
N SER A 21 4.82 41.28 1.03
CA SER A 21 5.60 42.52 1.04
C SER A 21 6.91 42.44 0.21
N ASP A 22 7.39 41.26 -0.12
CA ASP A 22 8.65 41.08 -0.86
C ASP A 22 8.39 41.23 -2.37
N GLU A 23 8.91 42.33 -2.96
CA GLU A 23 8.76 42.63 -4.38
C GLU A 23 9.71 41.81 -5.29
N GLU A 24 10.82 41.29 -4.74
CA GLU A 24 11.81 40.58 -5.56
C GLU A 24 11.54 39.08 -5.63
N ARG A 25 11.08 38.48 -4.52
CA ARG A 25 10.95 37.03 -4.37
C ARG A 25 9.57 36.57 -3.94
N GLY A 26 8.66 37.53 -3.69
CA GLY A 26 7.31 37.28 -3.23
C GLY A 26 6.23 37.81 -4.18
N LEU A 27 5.13 38.26 -3.60
CA LEU A 27 3.97 38.77 -4.29
C LEU A 27 3.82 40.30 -4.15
N GLY A 28 4.89 41.01 -3.69
CA GLY A 28 4.87 42.42 -3.42
C GLY A 28 4.59 43.33 -4.63
N GLU A 29 4.80 42.82 -5.87
CA GLU A 29 4.37 43.51 -7.10
C GLU A 29 2.85 43.60 -7.27
N TYR A 30 2.09 42.71 -6.61
CA TYR A 30 0.64 42.69 -6.63
C TYR A 30 0.09 43.52 -5.43
N ARG A 31 -0.96 44.28 -5.68
CA ARG A 31 -1.70 44.95 -4.57
C ARG A 31 -2.71 43.98 -3.98
N VAL A 32 -2.27 43.13 -3.04
CA VAL A 32 -3.11 42.12 -2.41
C VAL A 32 -3.61 42.60 -1.07
N GLU A 33 -4.94 42.58 -0.88
CA GLU A 33 -5.60 42.72 0.39
C GLU A 33 -6.15 41.34 0.82
N LEU A 34 -5.54 40.76 1.83
CA LEU A 34 -5.94 39.49 2.42
C LEU A 34 -6.72 39.73 3.70
N THR A 35 -7.94 39.19 3.83
CA THR A 35 -8.69 39.32 5.07
C THR A 35 -8.08 38.45 6.19
N ASP A 36 -8.27 38.89 7.46
CA ASP A 36 -7.75 38.12 8.61
C ASP A 36 -8.30 36.71 8.64
N GLU A 37 -9.57 36.48 8.32
CA GLU A 37 -10.17 35.17 8.26
C GLU A 37 -9.55 34.29 7.14
N ALA A 38 -9.16 34.90 6.01
CA ALA A 38 -8.50 34.19 4.93
C ALA A 38 -7.07 33.82 5.32
N LEU A 39 -6.35 34.74 5.98
CA LEU A 39 -5.00 34.49 6.49
C LEU A 39 -5.01 33.39 7.55
N ASP A 40 -5.88 33.46 8.54
CA ASP A 40 -6.04 32.41 9.56
C ASP A 40 -6.33 31.06 8.92
N HIS A 41 -7.24 31.04 7.93
CA HIS A 41 -7.57 29.81 7.23
C HIS A 41 -6.38 29.21 6.47
N LEU A 42 -5.52 30.01 5.83
CA LEU A 42 -4.30 29.55 5.17
C LEU A 42 -3.30 29.01 6.19
N VAL A 43 -3.13 29.66 7.32
CA VAL A 43 -2.27 29.23 8.43
C VAL A 43 -2.69 27.88 8.98
N ASP A 44 -3.95 27.78 9.44
CA ASP A 44 -4.49 26.57 10.09
C ASP A 44 -4.45 25.33 9.18
N ASN A 45 -4.74 25.52 7.90
CA ASN A 45 -4.80 24.41 6.94
C ASN A 45 -3.45 24.11 6.27
N SER A 46 -2.40 24.89 6.55
CA SER A 46 -1.03 24.59 6.13
C SER A 46 -0.43 23.40 6.89
N LEU A 47 -0.92 23.14 8.10
CA LEU A 47 -0.39 22.11 9.01
C LEU A 47 1.12 22.25 9.28
N GLY A 48 1.61 23.51 9.35
CA GLY A 48 3.02 23.82 9.60
C GLY A 48 3.93 23.72 8.36
N ASP A 49 3.36 23.56 7.17
CA ASP A 49 4.11 23.54 5.90
C ASP A 49 4.02 24.91 5.19
N ALA A 50 5.12 25.68 5.28
CA ALA A 50 5.23 26.99 4.65
C ALA A 50 5.06 26.96 3.12
N ARG A 51 5.54 25.90 2.44
CA ARG A 51 5.41 25.77 0.98
C ARG A 51 3.95 25.58 0.59
N LYS A 52 3.20 24.86 1.40
CA LYS A 52 1.76 24.68 1.22
C LYS A 52 1.02 25.99 1.38
N ALA A 53 1.32 26.76 2.42
CA ALA A 53 0.72 28.06 2.68
C ALA A 53 1.03 29.09 1.57
N LEU A 54 2.32 29.26 1.24
CA LEU A 54 2.79 30.20 0.22
C LEU A 54 2.16 29.94 -1.13
N ALA A 55 2.09 28.75 -1.51
CA ALA A 55 1.58 28.46 -2.83
C ALA A 55 0.05 28.43 -2.90
N ALA A 56 -0.69 28.27 -1.78
CA ALA A 56 -2.12 28.57 -1.74
C ALA A 56 -2.36 30.09 -1.86
N LEU A 57 -1.53 30.90 -1.22
CA LEU A 57 -1.53 32.35 -1.34
C LEU A 57 -1.23 32.82 -2.76
N GLU A 58 -0.18 32.27 -3.40
CA GLU A 58 0.17 32.54 -4.80
C GLU A 58 -1.00 32.18 -5.74
N LEU A 59 -1.59 31.00 -5.59
CA LEU A 59 -2.73 30.60 -6.41
C LEU A 59 -3.91 31.52 -6.21
N ALA A 60 -4.22 31.92 -4.97
CA ALA A 60 -5.30 32.84 -4.67
C ALA A 60 -5.06 34.21 -5.29
N THR A 61 -3.82 34.70 -5.26
CA THR A 61 -3.42 35.98 -5.89
C THR A 61 -3.57 35.93 -7.40
N LEU A 62 -3.06 34.86 -8.05
CA LEU A 62 -3.08 34.75 -9.51
C LEU A 62 -4.46 34.38 -10.09
N SER A 63 -5.35 33.78 -9.30
CA SER A 63 -6.68 33.38 -9.77
C SER A 63 -7.78 34.41 -9.46
N THR A 64 -7.53 35.38 -8.58
CA THR A 64 -8.48 36.42 -8.23
C THR A 64 -8.29 37.64 -9.13
N ALA A 65 -9.35 38.05 -9.82
CA ALA A 65 -9.28 39.25 -10.65
C ALA A 65 -9.15 40.51 -9.80
N PRO A 66 -8.26 41.49 -10.15
CA PRO A 66 -8.15 42.74 -9.45
C PRO A 66 -9.43 43.57 -9.62
N ASP A 67 -9.72 44.38 -8.62
CA ASP A 67 -10.80 45.36 -8.67
C ASP A 67 -10.47 46.56 -9.63
N ARG A 68 -11.38 47.54 -9.73
CA ARG A 68 -11.22 48.73 -10.59
C ARG A 68 -10.01 49.59 -10.23
N ASN A 69 -9.45 49.43 -9.03
CA ASN A 69 -8.28 50.14 -8.52
C ASN A 69 -7.00 49.30 -8.63
N GLY A 70 -7.07 48.08 -9.22
CA GLY A 70 -5.96 47.17 -9.33
C GLY A 70 -5.67 46.40 -8.04
N VAL A 71 -6.61 46.35 -7.08
CA VAL A 71 -6.44 45.63 -5.80
C VAL A 71 -7.05 44.24 -5.91
N ILE A 72 -6.27 43.23 -5.54
CA ILE A 72 -6.69 41.82 -5.47
C ILE A 72 -7.16 41.55 -4.04
N ARG A 73 -8.49 41.35 -3.86
CA ARG A 73 -9.07 41.08 -2.55
C ARG A 73 -9.33 39.59 -2.35
N ILE A 74 -8.59 39.00 -1.43
CA ILE A 74 -8.69 37.60 -1.10
C ILE A 74 -9.41 37.41 0.21
N GLY A 75 -10.68 37.00 0.13
CA GLY A 75 -11.51 36.64 1.28
C GLY A 75 -11.48 35.16 1.57
N LEU A 76 -12.16 34.77 2.65
CA LEU A 76 -12.19 33.37 3.14
C LEU A 76 -12.61 32.35 2.07
N GLU A 77 -13.59 32.64 1.22
CA GLU A 77 -14.06 31.69 0.20
C GLU A 77 -13.01 31.47 -0.89
N ALA A 78 -12.30 32.50 -1.33
CA ALA A 78 -11.19 32.35 -2.27
C ALA A 78 -10.03 31.51 -1.67
N ALA A 79 -9.69 31.79 -0.40
CA ALA A 79 -8.69 31.01 0.33
C ALA A 79 -9.08 29.53 0.46
N LYS A 80 -10.34 29.24 0.80
CA LYS A 80 -10.89 27.86 0.85
C LYS A 80 -10.79 27.15 -0.50
N GLU A 81 -11.23 27.80 -1.57
CA GLU A 81 -11.20 27.22 -2.91
C GLU A 81 -9.76 26.90 -3.36
N CYS A 82 -8.81 27.77 -3.11
CA CYS A 82 -7.42 27.58 -3.46
C CYS A 82 -6.75 26.47 -2.64
N LEU A 83 -7.08 26.36 -1.36
CA LEU A 83 -6.63 25.24 -0.53
C LEU A 83 -7.25 23.93 -0.95
N LEU A 84 -8.56 23.89 -1.24
CA LEU A 84 -9.25 22.70 -1.74
C LEU A 84 -8.67 22.22 -3.07
N ARG A 85 -8.42 23.11 -4.01
CA ARG A 85 -7.80 22.78 -5.30
C ARG A 85 -6.36 22.27 -5.15
N ARG A 86 -5.70 22.56 -4.05
CA ARG A 86 -4.31 22.21 -3.79
C ARG A 86 -4.09 21.05 -2.82
N VAL A 87 -4.99 20.78 -1.90
CA VAL A 87 -5.03 19.50 -1.16
C VAL A 87 -5.04 18.33 -2.14
N VAL A 88 -5.53 18.59 -3.37
CA VAL A 88 -5.51 17.65 -4.51
C VAL A 88 -4.14 17.55 -5.20
N ARG A 89 -3.21 18.52 -5.05
CA ARG A 89 -1.83 18.36 -5.55
C ARG A 89 -0.96 17.73 -4.47
N TYR A 90 -1.10 16.45 -4.37
CA TYR A 90 -0.22 15.53 -3.68
C TYR A 90 1.21 15.73 -4.17
N ASP A 91 2.14 15.97 -3.26
CA ASP A 91 3.56 16.10 -3.58
C ASP A 91 4.09 14.72 -4.00
N ARG A 92 4.13 14.48 -5.31
CA ARG A 92 4.56 13.19 -5.91
C ARG A 92 6.01 12.84 -5.59
N ASP A 93 6.80 13.82 -5.23
CA ASP A 93 8.25 13.68 -5.03
C ASP A 93 8.67 13.82 -3.55
N GLY A 94 7.72 13.92 -2.60
CA GLY A 94 7.98 14.13 -1.18
C GLY A 94 7.75 12.91 -0.29
N ASP A 95 8.30 12.94 0.92
CA ASP A 95 8.14 11.91 1.97
C ASP A 95 6.67 11.57 2.25
N SER A 96 5.77 12.53 2.08
CA SER A 96 4.33 12.39 2.29
C SER A 96 3.66 11.37 1.33
N HIS A 97 4.18 11.21 0.10
CA HIS A 97 3.71 10.21 -0.85
C HIS A 97 3.92 8.79 -0.33
N TYR A 98 5.15 8.50 0.10
CA TYR A 98 5.49 7.19 0.63
C TYR A 98 4.76 6.88 1.93
N ASP A 99 4.55 7.88 2.77
CA ASP A 99 3.83 7.73 4.04
C ASP A 99 2.37 7.36 3.84
N VAL A 100 1.65 8.03 2.92
CA VAL A 100 0.24 7.74 2.64
C VAL A 100 0.09 6.38 1.95
N ALA A 101 0.97 6.04 0.99
CA ALA A 101 0.98 4.73 0.36
C ALA A 101 1.29 3.62 1.38
N SER A 102 2.22 3.87 2.30
CA SER A 102 2.54 2.96 3.41
C SER A 102 1.36 2.79 4.37
N ALA A 103 0.68 3.88 4.73
CA ALA A 103 -0.51 3.85 5.58
C ALA A 103 -1.66 3.07 4.92
N PHE A 104 -1.86 3.25 3.62
CA PHE A 104 -2.83 2.48 2.82
C PHE A 104 -2.58 0.98 2.92
N ILE A 105 -1.36 0.52 2.60
CA ILE A 105 -1.02 -0.90 2.63
C ILE A 105 -1.05 -1.46 4.06
N LYS A 106 -0.55 -0.71 5.05
CA LYS A 106 -0.61 -1.12 6.46
C LYS A 106 -2.05 -1.25 6.96
N SER A 107 -2.97 -0.43 6.47
CA SER A 107 -4.41 -0.53 6.80
C SER A 107 -5.03 -1.81 6.22
N ILE A 108 -4.70 -2.18 4.97
CA ILE A 108 -5.12 -3.46 4.36
C ILE A 108 -4.56 -4.63 5.17
N ARG A 109 -3.26 -4.61 5.48
CA ARG A 109 -2.57 -5.64 6.27
C ARG A 109 -3.15 -5.75 7.68
N GLY A 110 -3.51 -4.62 8.28
CA GLY A 110 -4.13 -4.53 9.60
C GLY A 110 -5.64 -4.80 9.63
N SER A 111 -6.24 -5.21 8.51
CA SER A 111 -7.68 -5.50 8.38
C SER A 111 -8.57 -4.32 8.78
N GLN A 112 -8.19 -3.10 8.35
CA GLN A 112 -8.91 -1.86 8.60
C GLN A 112 -9.48 -1.27 7.29
N PRO A 113 -10.66 -1.72 6.82
CA PRO A 113 -11.20 -1.32 5.51
C PRO A 113 -11.49 0.18 5.42
N ASP A 114 -12.02 0.80 6.47
CA ASP A 114 -12.32 2.23 6.48
C ASP A 114 -11.05 3.08 6.39
N ALA A 115 -10.00 2.69 7.12
CA ALA A 115 -8.71 3.37 7.02
C ALA A 115 -8.07 3.18 5.63
N ALA A 116 -8.18 1.99 5.04
CA ALA A 116 -7.71 1.73 3.67
C ALA A 116 -8.43 2.63 2.67
N LEU A 117 -9.76 2.74 2.74
CA LEU A 117 -10.55 3.63 1.89
C LEU A 117 -10.16 5.10 2.08
N HIS A 118 -9.95 5.54 3.33
CA HIS A 118 -9.54 6.90 3.61
C HIS A 118 -8.18 7.24 2.97
N TRP A 119 -7.17 6.40 3.17
CA TRP A 119 -5.84 6.64 2.60
C TRP A 119 -5.85 6.55 1.08
N MET A 120 -6.61 5.62 0.50
CA MET A 120 -6.80 5.54 -0.95
C MET A 120 -7.47 6.81 -1.50
N ALA A 121 -8.53 7.32 -0.86
CA ALA A 121 -9.19 8.55 -1.25
C ALA A 121 -8.24 9.74 -1.18
N ARG A 122 -7.37 9.79 -0.14
CA ARG A 122 -6.33 10.82 -0.02
C ARG A 122 -5.29 10.74 -1.13
N MET A 123 -4.86 9.52 -1.54
CA MET A 123 -3.99 9.33 -2.70
C MET A 123 -4.64 9.83 -4.00
N MET A 124 -5.89 9.42 -4.26
CA MET A 124 -6.64 9.85 -5.45
C MET A 124 -6.88 11.36 -5.45
N GLY A 125 -7.31 11.94 -4.32
CA GLY A 125 -7.50 13.37 -4.16
C GLY A 125 -6.20 14.16 -4.35
N GLY A 126 -5.06 13.59 -4.00
CA GLY A 126 -3.72 14.11 -4.26
C GLY A 126 -3.24 13.98 -5.71
N GLY A 127 -4.03 13.38 -6.59
CA GLY A 127 -3.66 13.19 -8.02
C GLY A 127 -2.69 12.04 -8.25
N GLU A 128 -2.64 11.06 -7.34
CA GLU A 128 -1.85 9.83 -7.53
C GLU A 128 -2.32 9.08 -8.78
N ASP A 129 -1.37 8.50 -9.49
CA ASP A 129 -1.70 7.63 -10.62
C ASP A 129 -2.53 6.42 -10.14
N PRO A 130 -3.77 6.24 -10.61
CA PRO A 130 -4.60 5.12 -10.20
C PRO A 130 -3.97 3.76 -10.52
N ARG A 131 -3.05 3.69 -11.50
CA ARG A 131 -2.25 2.49 -11.77
C ARG A 131 -1.27 2.19 -10.66
N PHE A 132 -0.72 3.22 -9.99
CA PHE A 132 0.13 3.01 -8.82
C PHE A 132 -0.68 2.39 -7.67
N ILE A 133 -1.88 2.91 -7.38
CA ILE A 133 -2.78 2.35 -6.36
C ILE A 133 -3.11 0.88 -6.70
N ALA A 134 -3.47 0.60 -7.96
CA ALA A 134 -3.76 -0.75 -8.43
C ALA A 134 -2.57 -1.70 -8.26
N ARG A 135 -1.34 -1.27 -8.62
CA ARG A 135 -0.12 -2.07 -8.38
C ARG A 135 0.10 -2.39 -6.91
N ARG A 136 -0.17 -1.43 -6.01
CA ARG A 136 -0.05 -1.66 -4.57
C ARG A 136 -1.05 -2.71 -4.07
N LEU A 137 -2.29 -2.70 -4.60
CA LEU A 137 -3.29 -3.73 -4.29
C LEU A 137 -2.85 -5.12 -4.77
N VAL A 138 -2.34 -5.24 -6.01
CA VAL A 138 -1.84 -6.51 -6.56
C VAL A 138 -0.67 -7.07 -5.72
N ILE A 139 0.26 -6.22 -5.32
CA ILE A 139 1.37 -6.62 -4.45
C ILE A 139 0.83 -7.12 -3.10
N SER A 140 -0.06 -6.34 -2.43
CA SER A 140 -0.62 -6.72 -1.13
C SER A 140 -1.44 -8.03 -1.21
N ALA A 141 -2.17 -8.25 -2.32
CA ALA A 141 -2.90 -9.50 -2.55
C ALA A 141 -1.96 -10.72 -2.55
N SER A 142 -0.78 -10.60 -3.16
CA SER A 142 0.20 -11.69 -3.25
C SER A 142 1.05 -11.82 -1.99
N GLU A 143 1.46 -10.67 -1.40
CA GLU A 143 2.40 -10.63 -0.28
C GLU A 143 1.72 -10.88 1.06
N ASP A 144 0.56 -10.20 1.32
CA ASP A 144 -0.05 -10.18 2.64
C ASP A 144 -1.22 -11.17 2.80
N ILE A 145 -1.86 -11.57 1.68
CA ILE A 145 -3.00 -12.48 1.69
C ILE A 145 -2.59 -13.85 1.14
N GLY A 146 -1.93 -13.87 -0.01
CA GLY A 146 -1.41 -15.10 -0.61
C GLY A 146 -2.46 -16.20 -0.71
N LEU A 147 -2.09 -17.41 -0.32
CA LEU A 147 -2.98 -18.58 -0.33
C LEU A 147 -3.99 -18.63 0.81
N ALA A 148 -3.98 -17.69 1.75
CA ALA A 148 -5.08 -17.62 2.71
C ALA A 148 -6.42 -17.33 2.00
N ASP A 149 -6.37 -16.54 0.91
CA ASP A 149 -7.50 -16.35 -0.02
C ASP A 149 -6.99 -16.26 -1.48
N PRO A 150 -7.02 -17.36 -2.23
CA PRO A 150 -6.56 -17.40 -3.62
C PRO A 150 -7.28 -16.42 -4.55
N SER A 151 -8.50 -15.99 -4.21
CA SER A 151 -9.28 -15.05 -5.02
C SER A 151 -8.75 -13.61 -4.92
N ALA A 152 -7.99 -13.29 -3.87
CA ALA A 152 -7.50 -11.94 -3.61
C ALA A 152 -6.69 -11.36 -4.78
N LEU A 153 -5.77 -12.15 -5.35
CA LEU A 153 -4.98 -11.74 -6.50
C LEU A 153 -5.86 -11.51 -7.74
N THR A 154 -6.85 -12.36 -7.98
CA THR A 154 -7.80 -12.21 -9.09
C THR A 154 -8.60 -10.90 -8.97
N VAL A 155 -9.12 -10.60 -7.79
CA VAL A 155 -9.85 -9.35 -7.51
C VAL A 155 -8.95 -8.14 -7.74
N ALA A 156 -7.72 -8.14 -7.22
CA ALA A 156 -6.78 -7.04 -7.39
C ALA A 156 -6.38 -6.81 -8.86
N VAL A 157 -6.12 -7.89 -9.61
CA VAL A 157 -5.81 -7.82 -11.05
C VAL A 157 -7.01 -7.35 -11.86
N SER A 158 -8.22 -7.78 -11.51
CA SER A 158 -9.46 -7.31 -12.17
C SER A 158 -9.66 -5.81 -11.95
N ALA A 159 -9.41 -5.31 -10.72
CA ALA A 159 -9.46 -3.88 -10.44
C ALA A 159 -8.40 -3.09 -11.22
N ALA A 160 -7.17 -3.62 -11.33
CA ALA A 160 -6.11 -3.02 -12.13
C ALA A 160 -6.51 -2.94 -13.61
N ARG A 161 -7.15 -3.99 -14.13
CA ARG A 161 -7.67 -3.99 -15.52
C ARG A 161 -8.81 -3.00 -15.72
N ALA A 162 -9.70 -2.86 -14.73
CA ALA A 162 -10.76 -1.87 -14.76
C ALA A 162 -10.21 -0.43 -14.83
N VAL A 163 -9.11 -0.14 -14.11
CA VAL A 163 -8.40 1.16 -14.20
C VAL A 163 -7.96 1.45 -15.63
N GLU A 164 -7.41 0.47 -16.33
CA GLU A 164 -6.96 0.64 -17.73
C GLU A 164 -8.13 0.83 -18.70
N MET A 165 -9.26 0.14 -18.47
CA MET A 165 -10.40 0.14 -19.37
C MET A 165 -11.30 1.36 -19.19
N LEU A 166 -11.55 1.78 -17.95
CA LEU A 166 -12.54 2.81 -17.62
C LEU A 166 -11.89 4.18 -17.43
N GLY A 167 -10.69 4.21 -16.83
CA GLY A 167 -10.09 5.46 -16.36
C GLY A 167 -10.82 6.06 -15.17
N MET A 168 -10.37 7.24 -14.73
CA MET A 168 -11.03 8.00 -13.65
C MET A 168 -12.11 8.92 -14.22
N PRO A 169 -13.21 9.17 -13.51
CA PRO A 169 -13.43 8.83 -12.08
C PRO A 169 -14.04 7.45 -11.81
N GLU A 170 -14.52 6.71 -12.82
CA GLU A 170 -15.29 5.47 -12.62
C GLU A 170 -14.45 4.33 -12.04
N ALA A 171 -13.18 4.22 -12.40
CA ALA A 171 -12.28 3.19 -11.90
C ALA A 171 -12.11 3.19 -10.37
N ARG A 172 -12.45 4.30 -9.71
CA ARG A 172 -12.41 4.41 -8.23
C ARG A 172 -13.27 3.35 -7.53
N TYR A 173 -14.37 2.92 -8.16
CA TYR A 173 -15.26 1.93 -7.58
C TYR A 173 -14.61 0.54 -7.54
N ALA A 174 -13.96 0.15 -8.64
CA ALA A 174 -13.22 -1.11 -8.70
C ALA A 174 -12.02 -1.13 -7.73
N LEU A 175 -11.31 0.00 -7.60
CA LEU A 175 -10.23 0.14 -6.62
C LEU A 175 -10.75 0.05 -5.18
N ALA A 176 -11.89 0.67 -4.87
CA ALA A 176 -12.51 0.63 -3.55
C ALA A 176 -12.96 -0.80 -3.20
N GLU A 177 -13.63 -1.50 -4.13
CA GLU A 177 -14.04 -2.89 -3.96
C GLU A 177 -12.83 -3.78 -3.65
N ALA A 178 -11.75 -3.67 -4.43
CA ALA A 178 -10.53 -4.43 -4.20
C ALA A 178 -9.89 -4.09 -2.84
N ALA A 179 -9.82 -2.81 -2.46
CA ALA A 179 -9.25 -2.40 -1.19
C ALA A 179 -10.02 -2.97 0.01
N VAL A 180 -11.37 -2.94 -0.03
CA VAL A 180 -12.24 -3.52 1.01
C VAL A 180 -12.09 -5.03 1.04
N TYR A 181 -12.13 -5.69 -0.13
CA TYR A 181 -11.95 -7.13 -0.24
C TYR A 181 -10.63 -7.57 0.41
N LEU A 182 -9.51 -6.94 0.02
CA LEU A 182 -8.20 -7.27 0.55
C LEU A 182 -8.08 -6.95 2.05
N ALA A 183 -8.68 -5.86 2.52
CA ALA A 183 -8.68 -5.53 3.94
C ALA A 183 -9.45 -6.56 4.78
N THR A 184 -10.52 -7.15 4.25
CA THR A 184 -11.36 -8.12 4.96
C THR A 184 -10.96 -9.58 4.74
N ALA A 185 -10.11 -9.88 3.75
CA ALA A 185 -9.59 -11.22 3.50
C ALA A 185 -8.70 -11.72 4.65
N PRO A 186 -8.63 -13.04 4.90
CA PRO A 186 -7.64 -13.61 5.81
C PRO A 186 -6.21 -13.33 5.30
N LYS A 187 -5.27 -13.14 6.21
CA LYS A 187 -3.88 -12.77 5.90
C LYS A 187 -2.93 -13.94 6.07
N SER A 188 -2.02 -14.13 5.09
CA SER A 188 -0.89 -15.03 5.21
C SER A 188 0.28 -14.56 4.33
N ARG A 189 1.46 -14.57 4.89
CA ARG A 189 2.71 -14.26 4.18
C ARG A 189 3.50 -15.52 3.78
N SER A 190 2.94 -16.71 4.01
CA SER A 190 3.64 -17.98 3.84
C SER A 190 4.32 -18.13 2.46
N CYS A 191 3.66 -17.71 1.37
CA CYS A 191 4.26 -17.74 0.03
C CYS A 191 5.37 -16.69 -0.14
N ALA A 192 5.17 -15.47 0.37
CA ALA A 192 6.18 -14.41 0.32
C ALA A 192 7.42 -14.79 1.13
N ASP A 193 7.22 -15.34 2.32
CA ASP A 193 8.31 -15.79 3.19
C ASP A 193 9.03 -17.03 2.60
N ALA A 194 8.29 -17.90 1.91
CA ALA A 194 8.87 -19.07 1.25
C ALA A 194 9.81 -18.68 0.11
N ILE A 195 9.38 -17.79 -0.77
CA ILE A 195 10.25 -17.34 -1.89
C ILE A 195 11.43 -16.51 -1.37
N ALA A 196 11.24 -15.72 -0.31
CA ALA A 196 12.34 -14.98 0.30
C ALA A 196 13.43 -15.91 0.84
N ARG A 197 13.07 -16.98 1.57
CA ARG A 197 14.02 -17.99 2.05
C ARG A 197 14.72 -18.71 0.91
N ALA A 198 13.99 -19.08 -0.16
CA ALA A 198 14.60 -19.73 -1.31
C ALA A 198 15.58 -18.81 -2.04
N SER A 199 15.26 -17.52 -2.16
CA SER A 199 16.14 -16.52 -2.77
C SER A 199 17.39 -16.30 -1.93
N GLU A 200 17.25 -16.22 -0.61
CA GLU A 200 18.37 -16.08 0.33
C GLU A 200 19.34 -17.25 0.24
N ASP A 201 18.84 -18.51 0.15
CA ASP A 201 19.68 -19.68 -0.04
C ASP A 201 20.51 -19.55 -1.33
N VAL A 202 19.88 -19.16 -2.43
CA VAL A 202 20.58 -18.99 -3.73
C VAL A 202 21.61 -17.86 -3.65
N GLU A 203 21.29 -16.72 -3.04
CA GLU A 203 22.21 -15.59 -2.85
C GLU A 203 23.40 -15.97 -1.95
N ASN A 204 23.19 -16.87 -0.99
CA ASN A 204 24.24 -17.41 -0.11
C ASN A 204 25.06 -18.55 -0.77
N GLY A 205 24.85 -18.80 -2.05
CA GLY A 205 25.63 -19.79 -2.82
C GLY A 205 25.10 -21.23 -2.76
N VAL A 206 23.89 -21.46 -2.22
CA VAL A 206 23.21 -22.75 -2.29
C VAL A 206 22.60 -22.91 -3.69
N ALA A 207 23.47 -23.12 -4.67
CA ALA A 207 23.09 -23.34 -6.07
C ALA A 207 23.27 -24.83 -6.39
N PHE A 208 22.21 -25.59 -6.20
CA PHE A 208 22.22 -27.01 -6.55
C PHE A 208 22.31 -27.20 -8.06
N GLU A 209 23.12 -28.21 -8.48
CA GLU A 209 23.02 -28.71 -9.85
C GLU A 209 21.66 -29.39 -10.05
N VAL A 210 21.09 -29.20 -11.25
CA VAL A 210 19.85 -29.89 -11.60
C VAL A 210 20.11 -31.40 -11.72
N PRO A 211 19.40 -32.23 -10.95
CA PRO A 211 19.56 -33.69 -11.06
C PRO A 211 19.32 -34.19 -12.48
N ASP A 212 20.07 -35.20 -12.92
CA ASP A 212 20.04 -35.68 -14.31
C ASP A 212 18.63 -36.10 -14.77
N HIS A 213 17.84 -36.72 -13.90
CA HIS A 213 16.47 -37.12 -14.22
C HIS A 213 15.51 -35.92 -14.43
N LEU A 214 15.83 -34.72 -13.91
CA LEU A 214 15.05 -33.50 -14.09
C LEU A 214 15.54 -32.64 -15.27
N ARG A 215 16.67 -32.99 -15.89
CA ARG A 215 17.19 -32.29 -17.06
C ARG A 215 16.37 -32.64 -18.29
N ASP A 216 16.30 -31.69 -19.26
CA ASP A 216 15.60 -31.95 -20.51
C ASP A 216 16.24 -33.11 -21.29
N GLY A 217 15.47 -34.16 -21.50
CA GLY A 217 15.87 -35.36 -22.29
C GLY A 217 15.44 -35.33 -23.75
N SER A 218 14.79 -34.26 -24.22
CA SER A 218 14.13 -34.21 -25.55
C SER A 218 15.07 -33.93 -26.73
N TYR A 219 16.31 -33.45 -26.47
CA TYR A 219 17.24 -33.08 -27.53
C TYR A 219 18.20 -34.22 -27.96
N GLY A 220 18.70 -34.13 -29.22
CA GLY A 220 19.62 -35.13 -29.76
C GLY A 220 20.95 -35.23 -28.98
N GLY A 221 21.19 -36.34 -28.31
CA GLY A 221 22.38 -36.59 -27.49
C GLY A 221 22.12 -36.54 -25.98
N ALA A 222 20.93 -36.12 -25.53
CA ALA A 222 20.58 -36.07 -24.11
C ALA A 222 20.81 -37.46 -23.41
N ALA A 223 20.38 -38.55 -24.06
CA ALA A 223 20.56 -39.90 -23.52
C ALA A 223 22.02 -40.28 -23.32
N ARG A 224 22.98 -39.74 -24.10
CA ARG A 224 24.42 -39.99 -23.88
C ARG A 224 24.97 -39.29 -22.64
N LEU A 225 24.28 -38.25 -22.20
CA LEU A 225 24.60 -37.46 -21.00
C LEU A 225 23.79 -37.90 -19.79
N GLY A 226 22.87 -38.87 -19.93
CA GLY A 226 21.99 -39.32 -18.86
C GLY A 226 20.85 -38.34 -18.55
N HIS A 227 20.64 -37.32 -19.40
CA HIS A 227 19.61 -36.30 -19.14
C HIS A 227 18.20 -36.86 -19.33
N GLY A 228 17.35 -36.64 -18.34
CA GLY A 228 15.98 -37.18 -18.29
C GLY A 228 15.91 -38.66 -17.90
N GLU A 229 17.05 -39.34 -17.69
CA GLU A 229 17.08 -40.75 -17.32
C GLU A 229 16.62 -40.93 -15.88
N GLY A 230 15.64 -41.83 -15.69
CA GLY A 230 15.09 -42.12 -14.36
C GLY A 230 13.93 -41.22 -13.95
N TYR A 231 13.53 -40.21 -14.76
CA TYR A 231 12.31 -39.46 -14.50
C TYR A 231 11.08 -40.34 -14.75
N SER A 232 10.19 -40.40 -13.78
CA SER A 232 8.89 -41.05 -13.93
C SER A 232 7.79 -40.02 -13.81
N MET A 233 6.92 -39.94 -14.83
CA MET A 233 5.71 -39.09 -14.72
C MET A 233 4.82 -39.66 -13.62
N PRO A 234 4.58 -38.91 -12.53
CA PRO A 234 3.80 -39.41 -11.41
C PRO A 234 2.33 -39.59 -11.81
N ALA A 235 1.75 -40.75 -11.50
CA ALA A 235 0.30 -40.99 -11.68
C ALA A 235 -0.53 -40.46 -10.50
N SER A 236 0.13 -40.12 -9.39
CA SER A 236 -0.50 -39.53 -8.20
C SER A 236 0.50 -38.63 -7.46
N GLU A 237 -0.03 -37.76 -6.60
CA GLU A 237 0.79 -36.88 -5.76
C GLU A 237 1.73 -37.68 -4.84
N SER A 238 1.28 -38.82 -4.33
CA SER A 238 2.08 -39.69 -3.48
C SER A 238 3.23 -40.34 -4.23
N GLU A 239 3.09 -40.65 -5.52
CA GLU A 239 4.19 -41.13 -6.36
C GLU A 239 5.17 -40.02 -6.69
N GLY A 240 4.67 -38.83 -7.03
CA GLY A 240 5.53 -37.70 -7.30
C GLY A 240 6.46 -37.39 -6.12
N ARG A 241 5.97 -37.54 -4.90
CA ARG A 241 6.76 -37.25 -3.69
C ARG A 241 7.83 -38.29 -3.38
N LYS A 242 7.84 -39.42 -4.06
CA LYS A 242 8.93 -40.41 -3.94
C LYS A 242 10.16 -40.09 -4.79
N GLN A 243 10.00 -39.19 -5.77
CA GLN A 243 11.12 -38.68 -6.55
C GLN A 243 11.80 -37.53 -5.82
N GLN A 244 13.11 -37.42 -5.99
CA GLN A 244 13.89 -36.32 -5.46
C GLN A 244 13.90 -35.15 -6.45
N TYR A 245 13.40 -33.98 -6.02
CA TYR A 245 13.37 -32.77 -6.85
C TYR A 245 14.44 -31.75 -6.47
N LEU A 246 15.02 -31.89 -5.28
CA LEU A 246 16.19 -31.12 -4.85
C LEU A 246 17.28 -32.10 -4.38
N PRO A 247 18.57 -31.80 -4.60
CA PRO A 247 19.68 -32.66 -4.13
C PRO A 247 19.71 -32.83 -2.61
N GLU A 248 19.21 -31.85 -1.88
CA GLU A 248 19.08 -31.88 -0.43
C GLU A 248 17.64 -31.62 -0.01
N ASP A 249 17.24 -32.12 1.16
CA ASP A 249 15.93 -31.83 1.72
C ASP A 249 15.86 -30.40 2.20
N ARG A 250 15.03 -29.59 1.51
CA ARG A 250 14.78 -28.17 1.81
C ARG A 250 13.29 -27.92 1.88
N ARG A 251 12.88 -27.24 2.93
CA ARG A 251 11.49 -26.86 3.12
C ARG A 251 11.37 -25.34 3.19
N TYR A 252 10.89 -24.72 2.13
CA TYR A 252 10.66 -23.28 2.05
C TYR A 252 9.22 -22.91 2.39
N TYR A 253 8.24 -23.67 1.89
CA TYR A 253 6.84 -23.37 2.07
C TYR A 253 6.25 -24.12 3.27
N GLU A 254 5.71 -23.32 4.20
CA GLU A 254 4.96 -23.78 5.36
C GLU A 254 3.59 -23.11 5.35
N PRO A 255 2.50 -23.85 5.10
CA PRO A 255 1.16 -23.26 5.03
C PRO A 255 0.74 -22.70 6.37
N GLY A 256 0.15 -21.48 6.35
CA GLY A 256 -0.46 -20.86 7.51
C GLY A 256 -1.69 -21.61 8.04
N GLY A 257 -2.29 -21.09 9.12
CA GLY A 257 -3.50 -21.68 9.72
C GLY A 257 -4.80 -20.98 9.32
N ARG A 258 -4.78 -20.04 8.34
CA ARG A 258 -5.91 -19.17 8.01
C ARG A 258 -6.45 -19.44 6.61
N GLY A 259 -7.75 -19.27 6.44
CA GLY A 259 -8.42 -19.38 5.15
C GLY A 259 -8.12 -20.70 4.44
N TYR A 260 -7.89 -20.63 3.13
CA TYR A 260 -7.63 -21.77 2.27
C TYR A 260 -6.33 -22.53 2.63
N GLU A 261 -5.36 -21.93 3.29
CA GLU A 261 -4.15 -22.62 3.70
C GLU A 261 -4.38 -23.74 4.71
N ARG A 262 -5.52 -23.75 5.42
CA ARG A 262 -5.93 -24.93 6.23
C ARG A 262 -6.09 -26.16 5.35
N GLU A 263 -6.74 -26.00 4.21
CA GLU A 263 -6.93 -27.10 3.25
C GLU A 263 -5.58 -27.52 2.63
N VAL A 264 -4.73 -26.56 2.27
CA VAL A 264 -3.37 -26.83 1.77
C VAL A 264 -2.56 -27.60 2.80
N ARG A 265 -2.61 -27.21 4.07
CA ARG A 265 -1.93 -27.89 5.18
C ARG A 265 -2.39 -29.34 5.30
N GLU A 266 -3.72 -29.59 5.29
CA GLU A 266 -4.24 -30.94 5.38
C GLU A 266 -3.86 -31.82 4.17
N ARG A 267 -3.86 -31.27 2.96
CA ARG A 267 -3.35 -31.97 1.76
C ARG A 267 -1.88 -32.35 1.91
N LEU A 268 -1.02 -31.43 2.33
CA LEU A 268 0.38 -31.69 2.53
C LEU A 268 0.63 -32.75 3.62
N LYS A 269 -0.13 -32.72 4.71
CA LYS A 269 -0.07 -33.78 5.74
C LYS A 269 -0.45 -35.15 5.19
N GLN A 270 -1.51 -35.22 4.39
CA GLN A 270 -1.93 -36.46 3.74
C GLN A 270 -0.84 -37.01 2.81
N TRP A 271 -0.13 -36.12 2.14
CA TRP A 271 0.92 -36.49 1.20
C TRP A 271 2.24 -36.87 1.89
N ASP A 272 2.64 -36.18 2.96
CA ASP A 272 3.96 -36.30 3.62
C ASP A 272 3.98 -37.07 4.92
N GLY A 273 2.84 -37.17 5.60
CA GLY A 273 2.78 -37.73 6.95
C GLY A 273 3.44 -36.91 8.06
N ALA A 274 4.09 -35.82 7.76
CA ALA A 274 4.83 -35.05 8.77
C ALA A 274 5.02 -33.56 8.41
N LEU A 275 3.97 -32.74 8.46
CA LEU A 275 4.20 -31.32 8.63
C LEU A 275 4.24 -31.00 10.13
N THR A 276 5.32 -30.37 10.60
CA THR A 276 5.36 -29.82 11.95
C THR A 276 4.16 -28.89 12.13
N PRO A 277 3.32 -29.04 13.18
CA PRO A 277 2.26 -28.07 13.42
C PRO A 277 2.88 -26.71 13.52
N GLY A 278 2.47 -25.79 12.66
CA GLY A 278 2.77 -24.37 12.87
C GLY A 278 2.28 -23.94 14.25
N PRO A 279 2.78 -22.83 14.82
CA PRO A 279 2.35 -22.37 16.12
C PRO A 279 0.82 -22.37 16.16
N ALA A 280 0.26 -23.02 17.17
CA ALA A 280 -1.17 -23.04 17.39
C ALA A 280 -1.66 -21.59 17.29
N ASP A 281 -2.76 -21.40 16.57
CA ASP A 281 -3.49 -20.14 16.63
C ASP A 281 -3.99 -20.04 18.08
N ASP A 282 -3.16 -19.48 18.95
CA ASP A 282 -3.55 -19.14 20.30
C ASP A 282 -4.61 -18.07 20.14
N GLY A 283 -5.85 -18.54 20.06
CA GLY A 283 -7.04 -17.72 19.95
C GLY A 283 -7.15 -16.79 21.17
N ASN A 284 -6.22 -15.84 21.24
CA ASN A 284 -6.30 -14.72 22.14
C ASN A 284 -7.26 -13.69 21.54
N GLU A 285 -8.54 -14.03 21.53
CA GLU A 285 -9.56 -13.01 21.51
C GLU A 285 -9.31 -12.12 22.73
N PRO A 286 -9.11 -10.81 22.56
CA PRO A 286 -9.06 -9.93 23.71
C PRO A 286 -10.41 -10.04 24.43
N SER A 287 -10.45 -10.69 25.61
CA SER A 287 -11.62 -10.73 26.46
C SER A 287 -12.00 -9.28 26.80
N VAL A 288 -13.05 -8.80 26.18
CA VAL A 288 -13.74 -7.58 26.58
C VAL A 288 -14.33 -7.87 27.96
N ARG A 289 -13.59 -7.51 29.00
CA ARG A 289 -14.14 -7.48 30.35
C ARG A 289 -15.24 -6.42 30.41
N GLY A 290 -16.46 -6.88 30.28
CA GLY A 290 -17.65 -6.10 30.59
C GLY A 290 -17.60 -5.69 32.05
N GLY A 291 -17.32 -4.43 32.31
CA GLY A 291 -17.50 -3.83 33.62
C GLY A 291 -18.99 -3.84 33.98
N ARG A 292 -19.37 -4.70 34.91
CA ARG A 292 -20.64 -4.58 35.60
C ARG A 292 -20.59 -3.33 36.47
N ALA A 293 -21.40 -2.35 36.12
CA ALA A 293 -21.77 -1.30 37.06
C ALA A 293 -22.71 -1.91 38.14
N GLU A 294 -22.18 -2.09 39.33
CA GLU A 294 -22.98 -2.27 40.52
C GLU A 294 -23.71 -0.97 40.83
N GLY A 295 -25.02 -1.03 40.78
CA GLY A 295 -25.86 0.01 41.30
C GLY A 295 -25.81 -0.01 42.84
N ASP A 296 -25.54 1.14 43.40
CA ASP A 296 -25.71 1.38 44.83
C ASP A 296 -27.01 2.15 45.06
N ARG A 297 -27.82 1.58 45.93
CA ARG A 297 -29.02 2.21 46.47
C ARG A 297 -28.64 3.03 47.69
N ASN A 298 -28.99 4.29 47.70
CA ASN A 298 -29.71 4.91 48.82
C ASN A 298 -30.26 6.26 48.40
#